data_926f6ff828cb3ae77b562eff48518086
#
_entry.id   926f6ff828cb3ae77b562eff48518086
#
_cell.length_a   1.000
_cell.length_b   1.000
_cell.length_c   1.000
_cell.angle_alpha   90.00
_cell.angle_beta   90.00
_cell.angle_gamma   90.00
#
_symmetry.space_group_name_H-M   'P 1'
#
loop_
_entity.id
_entity.type
_entity.pdbx_description
1 polymer ?
#
loop_
_entity_poly.entity_id
_entity_poly.type
_entity_poly.pdbx_seq_one_letter_code
_entity_poly.pdbx_strand_id
1 'polypeptide(L)'
;MSQKALIVIDVQVDFCPGGALAVQGGDEIVVLINDLMTQSQTVILTQDWHPAGHSSFASSHEHKTPMELIEMPYGPQVLWPDHCVQGSPGAAFHPDLNTDKADMIIRKGFRPHIDSYSAFFENDKTTPTGLGGYLTTRGISELVMVGLATDFCVAYSALDAAKLGFHVRVLQPACRAIDMDGSLVAARQTMRSAGVVLEG
;
A
#
# COMPACT_ATOMS: atom_id res chain seq x y z
N MET A 1 18.00 18.53 -11.40
CA MET A 1 17.25 18.57 -10.13
C MET A 1 16.54 17.23 -10.03
N SER A 2 16.64 16.53 -8.91
CA SER A 2 15.91 15.27 -8.72
C SER A 2 14.40 15.57 -8.73
N GLN A 3 13.65 14.76 -9.49
CA GLN A 3 12.19 14.90 -9.50
C GLN A 3 11.60 14.02 -8.38
N LYS A 4 10.59 14.56 -7.70
CA LYS A 4 9.97 13.96 -6.52
C LYS A 4 8.51 13.62 -6.79
N ALA A 5 8.05 12.47 -6.31
CA ALA A 5 6.65 12.09 -6.31
C ALA A 5 6.13 11.79 -4.89
N LEU A 6 4.88 12.12 -4.65
CA LEU A 6 4.10 11.66 -3.50
C LEU A 6 3.35 10.39 -3.92
N ILE A 7 3.54 9.30 -3.18
CA ILE A 7 2.83 8.05 -3.35
C ILE A 7 1.86 7.90 -2.18
N VAL A 8 0.57 7.94 -2.47
CA VAL A 8 -0.50 7.77 -1.49
C VAL A 8 -1.00 6.33 -1.57
N ILE A 9 -0.72 5.56 -0.54
CA ILE A 9 -0.93 4.12 -0.51
C ILE A 9 -2.30 3.80 0.07
N ASP A 10 -3.17 3.21 -0.74
CA ASP A 10 -4.39 2.47 -0.38
C ASP A 10 -5.31 3.18 0.62
N VAL A 11 -5.53 4.49 0.46
CA VAL A 11 -6.48 5.25 1.29
C VAL A 11 -7.91 4.97 0.79
N GLN A 12 -8.40 3.76 1.10
CA GLN A 12 -9.67 3.20 0.63
C GLN A 12 -10.63 2.96 1.80
N VAL A 13 -11.92 2.86 1.49
CA VAL A 13 -13.00 2.71 2.47
C VAL A 13 -12.78 1.49 3.35
N ASP A 14 -12.39 0.34 2.79
CA ASP A 14 -12.19 -0.90 3.56
C ASP A 14 -11.03 -0.82 4.55
N PHE A 15 -10.07 0.07 4.35
CA PHE A 15 -8.96 0.30 5.28
C PHE A 15 -9.23 1.41 6.30
N CYS A 16 -10.38 2.07 6.23
CA CYS A 16 -10.79 3.09 7.19
C CYS A 16 -11.78 2.53 8.22
N PRO A 17 -12.01 3.21 9.36
CA PRO A 17 -12.96 2.76 10.37
C PRO A 17 -14.35 2.42 9.80
N GLY A 18 -14.84 1.22 10.10
CA GLY A 18 -16.08 0.67 9.54
C GLY A 18 -15.92 -0.16 8.27
N GLY A 19 -14.73 -0.19 7.67
CA GLY A 19 -14.39 -1.05 6.53
C GLY A 19 -14.05 -2.49 6.92
N ALA A 20 -13.91 -3.36 5.92
CA ALA A 20 -13.74 -4.80 6.10
C ALA A 20 -12.37 -5.18 6.70
N LEU A 21 -11.34 -4.37 6.47
CA LEU A 21 -9.99 -4.51 7.04
C LEU A 21 -9.54 -3.18 7.66
N ALA A 22 -10.35 -2.68 8.59
CA ALA A 22 -10.20 -1.35 9.15
C ALA A 22 -8.88 -1.17 9.92
N VAL A 23 -8.14 -0.14 9.57
CA VAL A 23 -6.96 0.36 10.29
C VAL A 23 -7.41 1.45 11.26
N GLN A 24 -7.04 1.33 12.52
CA GLN A 24 -7.43 2.31 13.54
C GLN A 24 -6.92 3.71 13.17
N GLY A 25 -7.83 4.70 13.10
CA GLY A 25 -7.52 6.07 12.71
C GLY A 25 -7.08 6.23 11.25
N GLY A 26 -7.41 5.26 10.37
CA GLY A 26 -7.04 5.32 8.96
C GLY A 26 -7.63 6.51 8.21
N ASP A 27 -8.77 7.01 8.64
CA ASP A 27 -9.45 8.20 8.11
C ASP A 27 -8.82 9.53 8.60
N GLU A 28 -8.18 9.53 9.76
CA GLU A 28 -7.58 10.75 10.35
C GLU A 28 -6.44 11.33 9.49
N ILE A 29 -5.81 10.52 8.64
CA ILE A 29 -4.69 10.94 7.80
C ILE A 29 -5.14 11.68 6.53
N VAL A 30 -6.42 11.59 6.15
CA VAL A 30 -6.93 12.08 4.85
C VAL A 30 -6.69 13.58 4.67
N VAL A 31 -6.98 14.38 5.70
CA VAL A 31 -6.78 15.84 5.65
C VAL A 31 -5.31 16.19 5.39
N LEU A 32 -4.39 15.57 6.16
CA LEU A 32 -2.95 15.79 5.98
C LEU A 32 -2.46 15.33 4.61
N ILE A 33 -2.96 14.20 4.11
CA ILE A 33 -2.62 13.71 2.77
C ILE A 33 -3.10 14.67 1.68
N ASN A 34 -4.31 15.20 1.78
CA ASN A 34 -4.81 16.20 0.85
C ASN A 34 -3.92 17.45 0.80
N ASP A 35 -3.47 17.93 1.96
CA ASP A 35 -2.54 19.07 2.04
C ASP A 35 -1.19 18.74 1.37
N LEU A 36 -0.64 17.55 1.60
CA LEU A 36 0.59 17.09 0.95
C LEU A 36 0.43 16.98 -0.56
N MET A 37 -0.71 16.49 -1.04
CA MET A 37 -1.01 16.41 -2.47
C MET A 37 -1.05 17.79 -3.13
N THR A 38 -1.59 18.82 -2.46
CA THR A 38 -1.60 20.17 -3.02
C THR A 38 -0.20 20.78 -3.17
N GLN A 39 0.75 20.32 -2.36
CA GLN A 39 2.14 20.79 -2.37
C GLN A 39 3.05 19.95 -3.26
N SER A 40 2.55 18.87 -3.83
CA SER A 40 3.30 17.92 -4.65
C SER A 40 3.11 18.17 -6.14
N GLN A 41 4.21 18.09 -6.92
CA GLN A 41 4.16 18.25 -8.37
C GLN A 41 3.71 16.97 -9.10
N THR A 42 3.98 15.82 -8.49
CA THR A 42 3.56 14.51 -9.02
C THR A 42 2.93 13.72 -7.87
N VAL A 43 1.71 13.27 -8.08
CA VAL A 43 0.92 12.52 -7.11
C VAL A 43 0.47 11.21 -7.75
N ILE A 44 0.74 10.11 -7.07
CA ILE A 44 0.31 8.78 -7.49
C ILE A 44 -0.50 8.16 -6.36
N LEU A 45 -1.69 7.68 -6.68
CA LEU A 45 -2.50 6.89 -5.75
C LEU A 45 -2.32 5.40 -6.07
N THR A 46 -2.26 4.57 -5.05
CA THR A 46 -2.40 3.12 -5.21
C THR A 46 -3.80 2.68 -4.79
N GLN A 47 -4.30 1.64 -5.40
CA GLN A 47 -5.60 1.08 -5.10
C GLN A 47 -5.52 -0.44 -5.05
N ASP A 48 -5.77 -1.00 -3.88
CA ASP A 48 -5.95 -2.44 -3.72
C ASP A 48 -7.25 -2.86 -4.43
N TRP A 49 -7.18 -3.89 -5.29
CA TRP A 49 -8.26 -4.16 -6.25
C TRP A 49 -8.45 -5.65 -6.49
N HIS A 50 -8.90 -6.38 -5.47
CA HIS A 50 -9.00 -7.84 -5.51
C HIS A 50 -10.24 -8.34 -6.26
N PRO A 51 -10.10 -9.33 -7.15
CA PRO A 51 -11.27 -10.04 -7.66
C PRO A 51 -11.97 -10.79 -6.51
N ALA A 52 -13.28 -11.00 -6.64
CA ALA A 52 -14.02 -11.86 -5.72
C ALA A 52 -13.38 -13.26 -5.67
N GLY A 53 -13.24 -13.83 -4.47
CA GLY A 53 -12.59 -15.11 -4.26
C GLY A 53 -11.06 -15.09 -4.44
N HIS A 54 -10.43 -13.93 -4.24
CA HIS A 54 -8.97 -13.81 -4.31
C HIS A 54 -8.27 -14.75 -3.34
N SER A 55 -7.13 -15.32 -3.74
CA SER A 55 -6.41 -16.33 -2.95
C SER A 55 -5.82 -15.85 -1.63
N SER A 56 -5.74 -14.54 -1.39
CA SER A 56 -5.36 -13.98 -0.10
C SER A 56 -6.51 -13.86 0.90
N PHE A 57 -7.73 -14.16 0.48
CA PHE A 57 -8.90 -14.12 1.38
C PHE A 57 -9.04 -15.42 2.15
N ALA A 58 -9.31 -15.32 3.46
CA ALA A 58 -9.56 -16.50 4.29
C ALA A 58 -10.78 -17.30 3.80
N SER A 59 -11.79 -16.62 3.26
CA SER A 59 -12.99 -17.20 2.68
C SER A 59 -12.73 -18.12 1.47
N SER A 60 -11.57 -17.97 0.82
CA SER A 60 -11.14 -18.79 -0.32
C SER A 60 -10.48 -20.12 0.09
N HIS A 61 -10.35 -20.39 1.38
CA HIS A 61 -9.70 -21.58 1.94
C HIS A 61 -10.59 -22.26 2.97
N GLU A 62 -10.82 -23.57 2.79
CA GLU A 62 -11.60 -24.35 3.74
C GLU A 62 -10.98 -24.33 5.15
N HIS A 63 -11.80 -24.15 6.15
CA HIS A 63 -11.41 -24.16 7.58
C HIS A 63 -10.36 -23.10 7.97
N LYS A 64 -10.21 -22.03 7.19
CA LYS A 64 -9.31 -20.91 7.50
C LYS A 64 -10.05 -19.70 8.02
N THR A 65 -9.37 -18.92 8.86
CA THR A 65 -9.86 -17.66 9.42
C THR A 65 -8.92 -16.51 9.05
N PRO A 66 -9.41 -15.26 9.02
CA PRO A 66 -8.56 -14.11 8.82
C PRO A 66 -7.39 -14.06 9.82
N MET A 67 -6.26 -13.49 9.40
CA MET A 67 -4.99 -13.35 10.10
C MET A 67 -4.18 -14.66 10.24
N GLU A 68 -4.66 -15.79 9.72
CA GLU A 68 -3.82 -16.99 9.64
C GLU A 68 -2.73 -16.83 8.58
N LEU A 69 -1.55 -17.37 8.86
CA LEU A 69 -0.46 -17.47 7.90
C LEU A 69 -0.52 -18.82 7.21
N ILE A 70 -0.46 -18.82 5.88
CA ILE A 70 -0.37 -20.04 5.06
C ILE A 70 0.82 -19.96 4.11
N GLU A 71 1.25 -21.11 3.58
CA GLU A 71 2.27 -21.17 2.53
C GLU A 71 1.62 -21.19 1.15
N MET A 72 1.98 -20.21 0.32
CA MET A 72 1.56 -20.10 -1.07
C MET A 72 2.74 -20.40 -2.00
N PRO A 73 2.53 -20.63 -3.31
CA PRO A 73 3.64 -20.88 -4.25
C PRO A 73 4.70 -19.78 -4.30
N TYR A 74 4.35 -18.57 -3.87
CA TYR A 74 5.24 -17.40 -3.81
C TYR A 74 5.77 -17.11 -2.40
N GLY A 75 5.51 -17.98 -1.43
CA GLY A 75 5.96 -17.86 -0.04
C GLY A 75 4.82 -17.59 0.95
N PRO A 76 5.13 -17.22 2.18
CA PRO A 76 4.15 -17.02 3.25
C PRO A 76 3.18 -15.89 2.93
N GLN A 77 1.88 -16.15 3.15
CA GLN A 77 0.77 -15.22 2.93
C GLN A 77 -0.12 -15.16 4.16
N VAL A 78 -0.35 -13.96 4.67
CA VAL A 78 -1.39 -13.72 5.66
C VAL A 78 -2.74 -13.74 4.95
N LEU A 79 -3.67 -14.51 5.49
CA LEU A 79 -5.05 -14.54 4.99
C LEU A 79 -5.84 -13.37 5.59
N TRP A 80 -6.48 -12.62 4.72
CA TRP A 80 -7.25 -11.44 5.08
C TRP A 80 -8.76 -11.70 5.05
N PRO A 81 -9.58 -10.90 5.72
CA PRO A 81 -11.00 -10.84 5.38
C PRO A 81 -11.17 -10.35 3.94
N ASP A 82 -12.29 -10.66 3.31
CA ASP A 82 -12.61 -10.11 1.97
C ASP A 82 -12.66 -8.59 2.05
N HIS A 83 -11.78 -7.92 1.33
CA HIS A 83 -11.63 -6.47 1.34
C HIS A 83 -11.27 -5.97 -0.06
N CYS A 84 -11.51 -4.71 -0.32
CA CYS A 84 -11.17 -4.03 -1.57
C CYS A 84 -11.58 -4.83 -2.82
N VAL A 85 -12.73 -5.51 -2.73
CA VAL A 85 -13.26 -6.31 -3.85
C VAL A 85 -13.64 -5.41 -5.00
N GLN A 86 -13.20 -5.76 -6.20
CA GLN A 86 -13.40 -5.00 -7.43
C GLN A 86 -14.85 -4.55 -7.60
N GLY A 87 -15.05 -3.23 -7.77
CA GLY A 87 -16.37 -2.64 -7.97
C GLY A 87 -17.23 -2.51 -6.70
N SER A 88 -16.76 -2.99 -5.54
CA SER A 88 -17.46 -2.78 -4.28
C SER A 88 -17.26 -1.35 -3.75
N PRO A 89 -18.17 -0.86 -2.88
CA PRO A 89 -17.95 0.40 -2.17
C PRO A 89 -16.68 0.41 -1.32
N GLY A 90 -16.29 -0.74 -0.74
CA GLY A 90 -15.10 -0.90 0.08
C GLY A 90 -13.79 -0.66 -0.68
N ALA A 91 -13.77 -1.02 -1.97
CA ALA A 91 -12.61 -0.80 -2.84
C ALA A 91 -12.49 0.66 -3.33
N ALA A 92 -13.50 1.51 -3.13
CA ALA A 92 -13.43 2.93 -3.47
C ALA A 92 -12.41 3.65 -2.58
N PHE A 93 -11.80 4.73 -3.08
CA PHE A 93 -11.04 5.65 -2.24
C PHE A 93 -11.93 6.28 -1.18
N HIS A 94 -11.31 6.68 -0.07
CA HIS A 94 -12.03 7.43 0.97
C HIS A 94 -12.73 8.64 0.36
N PRO A 95 -14.00 8.92 0.67
CA PRO A 95 -14.80 9.97 0.00
C PRO A 95 -14.18 11.37 0.11
N ASP A 96 -13.46 11.64 1.21
CA ASP A 96 -12.81 12.93 1.43
C ASP A 96 -11.39 13.01 0.84
N LEU A 97 -10.88 11.94 0.23
CA LEU A 97 -9.58 11.99 -0.46
C LEU A 97 -9.73 12.70 -1.80
N ASN A 98 -8.93 13.74 -2.04
CA ASN A 98 -8.96 14.51 -3.29
C ASN A 98 -8.28 13.76 -4.44
N THR A 99 -8.98 12.80 -5.03
CA THR A 99 -8.46 11.97 -6.12
C THR A 99 -8.18 12.74 -7.42
N ASP A 100 -8.75 13.93 -7.61
CA ASP A 100 -8.53 14.77 -8.80
C ASP A 100 -7.09 15.31 -8.89
N LYS A 101 -6.34 15.24 -7.78
CA LYS A 101 -4.93 15.61 -7.76
C LYS A 101 -3.98 14.52 -8.26
N ALA A 102 -4.47 13.32 -8.53
CA ALA A 102 -3.63 12.21 -8.95
C ALA A 102 -3.24 12.33 -10.43
N ASP A 103 -1.93 12.29 -10.71
CA ASP A 103 -1.39 12.11 -12.07
C ASP A 103 -1.56 10.67 -12.56
N MET A 104 -1.61 9.72 -11.62
CA MET A 104 -1.76 8.29 -11.92
C MET A 104 -2.46 7.59 -10.76
N ILE A 105 -3.32 6.65 -11.10
CA ILE A 105 -3.84 5.65 -10.16
C ILE A 105 -3.34 4.29 -10.62
N ILE A 106 -2.65 3.55 -9.74
CA ILE A 106 -2.19 2.21 -10.04
C ILE A 106 -2.92 1.20 -9.17
N ARG A 107 -3.54 0.21 -9.79
CA ARG A 107 -4.20 -0.90 -9.11
C ARG A 107 -3.23 -2.03 -8.87
N LYS A 108 -3.33 -2.67 -7.71
CA LYS A 108 -2.54 -3.84 -7.32
C LYS A 108 -3.45 -4.94 -6.77
N GLY A 109 -2.92 -6.15 -6.59
CA GLY A 109 -3.70 -7.27 -6.06
C GLY A 109 -4.85 -7.75 -6.97
N PHE A 110 -4.80 -7.44 -8.26
CA PHE A 110 -5.90 -7.78 -9.19
C PHE A 110 -5.77 -9.17 -9.83
N ARG A 111 -4.65 -9.87 -9.63
CA ARG A 111 -4.46 -11.24 -10.12
C ARG A 111 -5.00 -12.24 -9.10
N PRO A 112 -5.87 -13.21 -9.50
CA PRO A 112 -6.61 -14.04 -8.53
C PRO A 112 -5.76 -14.91 -7.62
N HIS A 113 -4.53 -15.23 -8.05
CA HIS A 113 -3.69 -16.25 -7.40
C HIS A 113 -2.44 -15.72 -6.73
N ILE A 114 -2.25 -14.40 -6.71
CA ILE A 114 -1.10 -13.76 -6.09
C ILE A 114 -1.51 -12.41 -5.52
N ASP A 115 -1.12 -12.16 -4.28
CA ASP A 115 -1.35 -10.89 -3.61
C ASP A 115 -0.25 -9.86 -3.93
N SER A 116 -0.52 -8.60 -3.64
CA SER A 116 0.40 -7.50 -3.85
C SER A 116 0.31 -6.48 -2.72
N TYR A 117 1.19 -6.61 -1.74
CA TYR A 117 1.33 -5.55 -0.73
C TYR A 117 2.02 -4.33 -1.31
N SER A 118 3.09 -4.56 -2.07
CA SER A 118 3.87 -3.49 -2.67
C SER A 118 3.18 -2.84 -3.87
N ALA A 119 3.32 -1.53 -4.00
CA ALA A 119 2.96 -0.79 -5.20
C ALA A 119 3.89 -1.08 -6.40
N PHE A 120 5.01 -1.78 -6.20
CA PHE A 120 6.03 -2.02 -7.22
C PHE A 120 6.05 -3.44 -7.75
N PHE A 121 5.88 -4.43 -6.88
CA PHE A 121 5.88 -5.85 -7.23
C PHE A 121 4.77 -6.58 -6.50
N GLU A 122 4.31 -7.67 -7.11
CA GLU A 122 3.47 -8.63 -6.41
C GLU A 122 4.28 -9.42 -5.36
N ASN A 123 3.62 -10.21 -4.53
CA ASN A 123 4.28 -10.87 -3.40
C ASN A 123 5.33 -11.90 -3.83
N ASP A 124 5.36 -12.33 -5.11
CA ASP A 124 6.44 -13.13 -5.69
C ASP A 124 7.77 -12.36 -5.87
N LYS A 125 7.76 -11.03 -5.65
CA LYS A 125 8.91 -10.13 -5.78
C LYS A 125 9.53 -10.05 -7.18
N THR A 126 8.87 -10.59 -8.18
CA THR A 126 9.34 -10.65 -9.57
C THR A 126 8.36 -10.05 -10.57
N THR A 127 7.05 -10.16 -10.31
CA THR A 127 6.01 -9.62 -11.20
C THR A 127 5.80 -8.13 -10.92
N PRO A 128 6.18 -7.23 -11.86
CA PRO A 128 6.06 -5.79 -11.62
C PRO A 128 4.62 -5.32 -11.82
N THR A 129 4.22 -4.30 -11.04
CA THR A 129 2.96 -3.59 -11.24
C THR A 129 3.00 -2.61 -12.41
N GLY A 130 4.19 -2.12 -12.76
CA GLY A 130 4.43 -1.08 -13.76
C GLY A 130 4.82 0.27 -13.15
N LEU A 131 4.62 0.49 -11.84
CA LEU A 131 4.92 1.79 -11.20
C LEU A 131 6.39 2.18 -11.32
N GLY A 132 7.33 1.24 -11.11
CA GLY A 132 8.76 1.51 -11.22
C GLY A 132 9.15 2.03 -12.60
N GLY A 133 8.62 1.44 -13.68
CA GLY A 133 8.84 1.89 -15.05
C GLY A 133 8.27 3.27 -15.31
N TYR A 134 7.07 3.57 -14.84
CA TYR A 134 6.46 4.89 -14.94
C TYR A 134 7.33 5.97 -14.28
N LEU A 135 7.76 5.74 -13.03
CA LEU A 135 8.60 6.68 -12.28
C LEU A 135 9.95 6.93 -12.98
N THR A 136 10.60 5.85 -13.42
CA THR A 136 11.89 5.92 -14.11
C THR A 136 11.78 6.72 -15.43
N THR A 137 10.74 6.45 -16.23
CA THR A 137 10.49 7.16 -17.50
C THR A 137 10.25 8.66 -17.26
N ARG A 138 9.66 9.03 -16.13
CA ARG A 138 9.45 10.43 -15.73
C ARG A 138 10.68 11.07 -15.09
N GLY A 139 11.80 10.35 -14.92
CA GLY A 139 13.01 10.85 -14.26
C GLY A 139 12.84 11.12 -12.75
N ILE A 140 11.84 10.50 -12.13
CA ILE A 140 11.59 10.60 -10.69
C ILE A 140 12.59 9.71 -9.96
N SER A 141 13.26 10.26 -8.96
CA SER A 141 14.26 9.54 -8.14
C SER A 141 14.01 9.65 -6.64
N GLU A 142 13.14 10.55 -6.21
CA GLU A 142 12.77 10.71 -4.80
C GLU A 142 11.28 10.41 -4.61
N LEU A 143 10.97 9.58 -3.59
CA LEU A 143 9.60 9.20 -3.27
C LEU A 143 9.28 9.58 -1.84
N VAL A 144 8.13 10.22 -1.64
CA VAL A 144 7.51 10.39 -0.34
C VAL A 144 6.30 9.48 -0.29
N MET A 145 6.24 8.62 0.71
CA MET A 145 5.16 7.64 0.86
C MET A 145 4.32 7.95 2.10
N VAL A 146 3.02 7.85 1.94
CA VAL A 146 1.99 8.05 2.97
C VAL A 146 0.87 7.03 2.76
N GLY A 147 0.00 6.84 3.76
CA GLY A 147 -1.20 6.00 3.60
C GLY A 147 -1.24 4.77 4.51
N LEU A 148 -1.86 3.71 4.02
CA LEU A 148 -2.27 2.53 4.77
C LEU A 148 -1.76 1.21 4.14
N ALA A 149 -1.48 0.17 4.91
CA ALA A 149 -1.07 0.26 6.31
C ALA A 149 0.45 0.34 6.41
N THR A 150 0.97 1.05 7.43
CA THR A 150 2.41 1.31 7.59
C THR A 150 3.26 0.05 7.52
N ASP A 151 2.81 -1.01 8.18
CA ASP A 151 3.52 -2.28 8.38
C ASP A 151 3.32 -3.30 7.25
N PHE A 152 2.42 -3.02 6.32
CA PHE A 152 2.17 -3.82 5.12
C PHE A 152 2.40 -3.00 3.84
N CYS A 153 1.36 -2.50 3.18
CA CYS A 153 1.48 -1.91 1.86
C CYS A 153 2.49 -0.74 1.79
N VAL A 154 2.57 0.11 2.82
CA VAL A 154 3.56 1.20 2.88
C VAL A 154 4.97 0.65 3.01
N ALA A 155 5.22 -0.25 3.98
CA ALA A 155 6.55 -0.81 4.20
C ALA A 155 7.03 -1.63 2.99
N TYR A 156 6.21 -2.52 2.45
CA TYR A 156 6.59 -3.33 1.29
C TYR A 156 6.87 -2.46 0.06
N SER A 157 6.06 -1.41 -0.16
CA SER A 157 6.32 -0.44 -1.24
C SER A 157 7.62 0.32 -1.03
N ALA A 158 7.88 0.78 0.20
CA ALA A 158 9.09 1.52 0.52
C ALA A 158 10.37 0.67 0.35
N LEU A 159 10.32 -0.60 0.76
CA LEU A 159 11.42 -1.55 0.62
C LEU A 159 11.72 -1.88 -0.84
N ASP A 160 10.68 -2.17 -1.63
CA ASP A 160 10.86 -2.49 -3.05
C ASP A 160 11.34 -1.25 -3.83
N ALA A 161 10.84 -0.06 -3.50
CA ALA A 161 11.32 1.19 -4.09
C ALA A 161 12.80 1.47 -3.76
N ALA A 162 13.22 1.28 -2.50
CA ALA A 162 14.62 1.43 -2.10
C ALA A 162 15.52 0.42 -2.82
N LYS A 163 15.07 -0.83 -2.99
CA LYS A 163 15.78 -1.86 -3.75
C LYS A 163 15.92 -1.50 -5.23
N LEU A 164 14.96 -0.77 -5.80
CA LEU A 164 15.02 -0.25 -7.17
C LEU A 164 15.92 1.01 -7.31
N GLY A 165 16.47 1.52 -6.21
CA GLY A 165 17.38 2.66 -6.20
C GLY A 165 16.73 4.02 -6.01
N PHE A 166 15.44 4.08 -5.67
CA PHE A 166 14.79 5.34 -5.29
C PHE A 166 15.21 5.80 -3.91
N HIS A 167 15.30 7.11 -3.71
CA HIS A 167 15.41 7.71 -2.38
C HIS A 167 14.03 7.79 -1.75
N VAL A 168 13.78 7.01 -0.71
CA VAL A 168 12.45 6.83 -0.13
C VAL A 168 12.37 7.47 1.25
N ARG A 169 11.31 8.25 1.45
CA ARG A 169 10.91 8.81 2.74
C ARG A 169 9.46 8.38 3.04
N VAL A 170 9.20 7.96 4.26
CA VAL A 170 7.86 7.65 4.76
C VAL A 170 7.50 8.68 5.82
N LEU A 171 6.42 9.42 5.60
CA LEU A 171 5.91 10.42 6.57
C LEU A 171 4.97 9.72 7.56
N GLN A 172 5.50 9.35 8.73
CA GLN A 172 4.77 8.58 9.74
C GLN A 172 3.48 9.24 10.23
N PRO A 173 3.40 10.58 10.41
CA PRO A 173 2.15 11.24 10.81
C PRO A 173 1.00 11.04 9.81
N ALA A 174 1.33 10.83 8.51
CA ALA A 174 0.38 10.57 7.43
C ALA A 174 0.21 9.06 7.14
N CYS A 175 0.53 8.19 8.10
CA CYS A 175 0.37 6.75 8.00
C CYS A 175 -0.32 6.19 9.25
N ARG A 176 -1.00 5.04 9.12
CA ARG A 176 -1.51 4.24 10.24
C ARG A 176 -1.19 2.76 9.99
N ALA A 177 -1.07 2.00 11.05
CA ALA A 177 -0.66 0.60 11.01
C ALA A 177 -1.78 -0.34 11.48
N ILE A 178 -1.75 -1.58 11.00
CA ILE A 178 -2.54 -2.69 11.55
C ILE A 178 -1.93 -3.13 12.89
N ASP A 179 -0.62 -3.18 12.98
CA ASP A 179 0.19 -3.61 14.13
C ASP A 179 -0.17 -5.00 14.66
N MET A 180 -0.10 -5.96 13.77
CA MET A 180 -0.34 -7.37 14.09
C MET A 180 0.92 -7.98 14.72
N ASP A 181 0.84 -8.34 16.00
CA ASP A 181 1.92 -9.01 16.75
C ASP A 181 3.29 -8.30 16.67
N GLY A 182 3.28 -6.96 16.68
CA GLY A 182 4.51 -6.15 16.61
C GLY A 182 5.04 -5.93 15.19
N SER A 183 4.22 -6.18 14.17
CA SER A 183 4.56 -5.96 12.76
C SER A 183 5.02 -4.53 12.46
N LEU A 184 4.46 -3.52 13.14
CA LEU A 184 4.86 -2.13 12.98
C LEU A 184 6.33 -1.89 13.40
N VAL A 185 6.74 -2.45 14.54
CA VAL A 185 8.12 -2.33 15.02
C VAL A 185 9.09 -3.01 14.06
N ALA A 186 8.77 -4.22 13.61
CA ALA A 186 9.55 -4.99 12.65
C ALA A 186 9.65 -4.25 11.30
N ALA A 187 8.55 -3.73 10.78
CA ALA A 187 8.52 -2.98 9.52
C ALA A 187 9.38 -1.71 9.58
N ARG A 188 9.29 -0.94 10.67
CA ARG A 188 10.13 0.26 10.87
C ARG A 188 11.62 -0.08 10.91
N GLN A 189 11.98 -1.16 11.59
CA GLN A 189 13.37 -1.62 11.64
C GLN A 189 13.88 -2.03 10.26
N THR A 190 13.10 -2.82 9.53
CA THR A 190 13.45 -3.28 8.18
C THR A 190 13.59 -2.12 7.19
N MET A 191 12.65 -1.15 7.20
CA MET A 191 12.72 0.05 6.38
C MET A 191 13.99 0.86 6.66
N ARG A 192 14.32 1.12 7.94
CA ARG A 192 15.58 1.82 8.30
C ARG A 192 16.81 1.08 7.81
N SER A 193 16.85 -0.24 7.97
CA SER A 193 17.97 -1.08 7.52
C SER A 193 18.15 -1.06 6.00
N ALA A 194 17.06 -0.84 5.24
CA ALA A 194 17.08 -0.69 3.80
C ALA A 194 17.38 0.76 3.32
N GLY A 195 17.67 1.70 4.23
CA GLY A 195 17.97 3.08 3.90
C GLY A 195 16.74 3.97 3.69
N VAL A 196 15.54 3.49 4.02
CA VAL A 196 14.32 4.30 4.00
C VAL A 196 14.34 5.30 5.18
N VAL A 197 14.08 6.56 4.91
CA VAL A 197 13.99 7.61 5.93
C VAL A 197 12.58 7.64 6.50
N LEU A 198 12.43 7.43 7.80
CA LEU A 198 11.17 7.56 8.52
C LEU A 198 11.12 8.94 9.18
N GLU A 199 10.20 9.78 8.72
CA GLU A 199 10.02 11.15 9.19
C GLU A 199 8.78 11.28 10.07
N GLY A 200 8.88 12.07 11.15
CA GLY A 200 7.77 12.36 12.06
C GLY A 200 8.14 12.39 13.49
#